data_b8441f76f20d83c53ce74a08066e4a97
#
_entry.id   b8441f76f20d83c53ce74a08066e4a97
#
_cell.length_a   1.000
_cell.length_b   1.000
_cell.length_c   1.000
_cell.angle_alpha   90.00
_cell.angle_beta   90.00
_cell.angle_gamma   90.00
#
_symmetry.space_group_name_H-M   'P 1'
#
loop_
_entity.id
_entity.type
_entity.pdbx_description
1 polymer ?
#
loop_
_entity_poly.entity_id
_entity_poly.type
_entity_poly.pdbx_seq_one_letter_code
_entity_poly.pdbx_strand_id
1 'polypeptide(L)'
;MVITSPQGTNPSAIDMLEFRRALGHFATGVTVVTYQPEGIDEFRGTTVNSFTSVSLDPPLILVSLGRQTRSAAALRVGSQFAVNVLHHGQRDLAMYFAGRPQPDTAVEWEVRAGVPHLAGCGAHFRCVAQDVHGAGDHVLVIGLVEEFQAAGHPPLLFYRGSFEHLHTPVVPQPASEIFTDFPELW
;
A
#
# COMPACT_ATOMS: atom_id res chain seq x y z
N MET A 1 23.85 6.98 28.88
CA MET A 1 23.52 8.31 28.31
C MET A 1 22.02 8.32 28.10
N VAL A 2 21.26 8.98 29.00
CA VAL A 2 19.78 9.00 28.94
C VAL A 2 19.39 10.06 27.92
N ILE A 3 18.81 9.65 26.82
CA ILE A 3 18.21 10.57 25.83
C ILE A 3 16.88 11.03 26.42
N THR A 4 16.87 12.22 27.03
CA THR A 4 15.63 12.88 27.40
C THR A 4 14.87 13.28 26.15
N SER A 5 13.69 12.67 25.93
CA SER A 5 12.75 13.09 24.89
C SER A 5 12.39 14.57 25.10
N PRO A 6 12.36 15.40 24.04
CA PRO A 6 11.89 16.77 24.15
C PRO A 6 10.43 16.76 24.59
N GLN A 7 10.12 17.51 25.62
CA GLN A 7 8.77 17.68 26.15
C GLN A 7 7.86 18.32 25.09
N GLY A 8 6.72 17.69 24.88
CA GLY A 8 5.78 17.84 23.83
C GLY A 8 5.31 19.25 23.51
N THR A 9 5.35 19.58 22.26
CA THR A 9 4.38 20.50 21.65
C THR A 9 3.00 19.83 21.70
N ASN A 10 2.05 20.50 22.34
CA ASN A 10 0.69 20.02 22.50
C ASN A 10 0.06 19.77 21.09
N PRO A 11 -0.32 18.53 20.73
CA PRO A 11 -0.88 18.25 19.41
C PRO A 11 -2.23 18.94 19.14
N SER A 12 -2.84 19.58 20.13
CA SER A 12 -4.09 20.34 20.01
C SER A 12 -3.96 21.65 19.21
N ALA A 13 -2.77 22.03 18.76
CA ALA A 13 -2.55 23.24 17.98
C ALA A 13 -2.50 22.98 16.45
N ILE A 14 -2.55 21.72 16.00
CA ILE A 14 -2.50 21.38 14.56
C ILE A 14 -3.91 21.25 14.01
N ASP A 15 -4.22 22.08 12.99
CA ASP A 15 -5.44 21.90 12.20
C ASP A 15 -5.33 20.62 11.36
N MET A 16 -6.14 19.62 11.70
CA MET A 16 -6.11 18.30 11.04
C MET A 16 -6.54 18.37 9.57
N LEU A 17 -7.34 19.35 9.17
CA LEU A 17 -7.72 19.52 7.77
C LEU A 17 -6.56 20.08 6.96
N GLU A 18 -5.89 21.10 7.46
CA GLU A 18 -4.68 21.67 6.83
C GLU A 18 -3.54 20.65 6.82
N PHE A 19 -3.38 19.85 7.89
CA PHE A 19 -2.38 18.79 7.93
C PHE A 19 -2.63 17.73 6.83
N ARG A 20 -3.89 17.28 6.66
CA ARG A 20 -4.25 16.35 5.55
C ARG A 20 -3.99 16.97 4.17
N ARG A 21 -4.27 18.27 4.00
CA ARG A 21 -3.98 18.97 2.75
C ARG A 21 -2.49 19.00 2.46
N ALA A 22 -1.68 19.28 3.47
CA ALA A 22 -0.22 19.27 3.36
C ALA A 22 0.31 17.88 2.96
N LEU A 23 -0.13 16.81 3.65
CA LEU A 23 0.21 15.43 3.29
C LEU A 23 -0.21 15.08 1.86
N GLY A 24 -1.32 15.63 1.37
CA GLY A 24 -1.80 15.42 0.00
C GLY A 24 -0.86 15.95 -1.09
N HIS A 25 0.12 16.80 -0.77
CA HIS A 25 1.13 17.27 -1.73
C HIS A 25 2.18 16.21 -2.07
N PHE A 26 2.26 15.14 -1.30
CA PHE A 26 3.08 13.98 -1.63
C PHE A 26 2.30 13.04 -2.55
N ALA A 27 2.62 13.06 -3.84
CA ALA A 27 2.02 12.15 -4.81
C ALA A 27 2.47 10.71 -4.53
N THR A 28 1.51 9.78 -4.50
CA THR A 28 1.77 8.36 -4.24
C THR A 28 1.18 7.50 -5.34
N GLY A 29 1.66 6.27 -5.44
CA GLY A 29 0.90 5.20 -6.07
C GLY A 29 -0.34 4.82 -5.25
N VAL A 30 -1.18 3.98 -5.82
CA VAL A 30 -2.37 3.42 -5.16
C VAL A 30 -2.23 1.91 -5.12
N THR A 31 -2.44 1.33 -3.95
CA THR A 31 -2.39 -0.12 -3.77
C THR A 31 -3.65 -0.65 -3.10
N VAL A 32 -3.93 -1.92 -3.33
CA VAL A 32 -4.93 -2.67 -2.55
C VAL A 32 -4.20 -3.78 -1.79
N VAL A 33 -4.32 -3.76 -0.49
CA VAL A 33 -3.88 -4.86 0.37
C VAL A 33 -4.98 -5.90 0.40
N THR A 34 -4.68 -7.13 -0.02
CA THR A 34 -5.65 -8.23 -0.08
C THR A 34 -5.24 -9.38 0.83
N TYR A 35 -6.22 -10.05 1.42
CA TYR A 35 -6.02 -11.14 2.37
C TYR A 35 -7.28 -11.99 2.48
N GLN A 36 -7.12 -13.18 3.02
CA GLN A 36 -8.25 -14.02 3.45
C GLN A 36 -8.29 -14.04 4.98
N PRO A 37 -9.36 -13.54 5.62
CA PRO A 37 -9.49 -13.61 7.07
C PRO A 37 -9.61 -15.05 7.54
N GLU A 38 -9.05 -15.35 8.70
CA GLU A 38 -9.14 -16.68 9.29
C GLU A 38 -10.60 -17.09 9.54
N GLY A 39 -10.98 -18.30 9.10
CA GLY A 39 -12.34 -18.84 9.28
C GLY A 39 -13.41 -18.22 8.39
N ILE A 40 -13.03 -17.37 7.44
CA ILE A 40 -13.97 -16.72 6.51
C ILE A 40 -13.60 -17.11 5.06
N ASP A 41 -14.55 -17.73 4.37
CA ASP A 41 -14.37 -18.14 2.97
C ASP A 41 -14.71 -16.97 2.00
N GLU A 42 -14.13 -15.81 2.27
CA GLU A 42 -14.24 -14.62 1.43
C GLU A 42 -12.91 -13.89 1.38
N PHE A 43 -12.49 -13.48 0.18
CA PHE A 43 -11.34 -12.60 0.02
C PHE A 43 -11.73 -11.16 0.36
N ARG A 44 -10.82 -10.46 1.00
CA ARG A 44 -11.00 -9.06 1.41
C ARG A 44 -9.85 -8.21 0.94
N GLY A 45 -10.11 -6.92 0.84
CA GLY A 45 -9.09 -5.95 0.49
C GLY A 45 -9.37 -4.58 1.08
N THR A 46 -8.35 -3.76 1.11
CA THR A 46 -8.45 -2.33 1.47
C THR A 46 -7.50 -1.51 0.61
N THR A 47 -8.00 -0.40 0.08
CA THR A 47 -7.19 0.55 -0.68
C THR A 47 -6.36 1.39 0.27
N VAL A 48 -5.08 1.48 -0.02
CA VAL A 48 -4.14 2.33 0.68
C VAL A 48 -3.18 3.01 -0.29
N ASN A 49 -2.67 4.17 0.11
CA ASN A 49 -1.58 4.87 -0.55
C ASN A 49 -0.32 4.96 0.34
N SER A 50 -0.31 4.19 1.41
CA SER A 50 0.75 4.18 2.43
C SER A 50 1.83 3.13 2.17
N PHE A 51 1.81 2.48 1.01
CA PHE A 51 2.84 1.50 0.64
C PHE A 51 4.21 2.17 0.49
N THR A 52 5.23 1.56 1.07
CA THR A 52 6.63 1.95 0.85
C THR A 52 7.57 0.74 0.94
N SER A 53 8.67 0.81 0.20
CA SER A 53 9.81 -0.11 0.36
C SER A 53 10.52 0.17 1.69
N VAL A 54 11.08 -0.86 2.32
CA VAL A 54 11.79 -0.76 3.60
C VAL A 54 13.21 -1.29 3.49
N SER A 55 13.39 -2.47 2.87
CA SER A 55 14.69 -3.14 2.79
C SER A 55 14.73 -4.05 1.56
N LEU A 56 15.92 -4.25 1.01
CA LEU A 56 16.18 -5.24 -0.03
C LEU A 56 16.74 -6.54 0.55
N ASP A 57 17.39 -6.50 1.70
CA ASP A 57 17.96 -7.67 2.37
C ASP A 57 17.73 -7.59 3.89
N PRO A 58 16.77 -8.34 4.44
CA PRO A 58 15.74 -9.08 3.72
C PRO A 58 14.76 -8.16 2.96
N PRO A 59 14.04 -8.65 1.94
CA PRO A 59 13.13 -7.83 1.17
C PRO A 59 11.87 -7.50 2.00
N LEU A 60 11.75 -6.24 2.43
CA LEU A 60 10.67 -5.76 3.29
C LEU A 60 9.92 -4.60 2.66
N ILE A 61 8.61 -4.61 2.88
CA ILE A 61 7.71 -3.50 2.57
C ILE A 61 6.94 -3.07 3.83
N LEU A 62 6.37 -1.88 3.80
CA LEU A 62 5.48 -1.37 4.83
C LEU A 62 4.17 -0.93 4.22
N VAL A 63 3.07 -1.22 4.90
CA VAL A 63 1.76 -0.59 4.70
C VAL A 63 1.22 -0.07 6.03
N SER A 64 0.56 1.09 6.00
CA SER A 64 -0.09 1.67 7.18
C SER A 64 -1.60 1.55 7.03
N LEU A 65 -2.25 0.95 8.03
CA LEU A 65 -3.68 0.65 8.06
C LEU A 65 -4.35 1.37 9.23
N GLY A 66 -5.50 2.00 8.98
CA GLY A 66 -6.28 2.60 10.07
C GLY A 66 -6.63 1.54 11.12
N ARG A 67 -6.35 1.81 12.40
CA ARG A 67 -6.50 0.87 13.52
C ARG A 67 -7.89 0.25 13.66
N GLN A 68 -8.93 0.98 13.24
CA GLN A 68 -10.32 0.53 13.33
C GLN A 68 -10.79 -0.25 12.09
N THR A 69 -9.91 -0.48 11.11
CA THR A 69 -10.27 -1.21 9.90
C THR A 69 -10.25 -2.72 10.12
N ARG A 70 -11.03 -3.44 9.31
CA ARG A 70 -11.04 -4.92 9.30
C ARG A 70 -9.68 -5.50 8.92
N SER A 71 -8.95 -4.80 8.04
CA SER A 71 -7.60 -5.20 7.60
C SER A 71 -6.60 -5.13 8.76
N ALA A 72 -6.62 -4.05 9.55
CA ALA A 72 -5.78 -3.92 10.73
C ALA A 72 -6.08 -4.98 11.80
N ALA A 73 -7.35 -5.40 11.92
CA ALA A 73 -7.74 -6.47 12.84
C ALA A 73 -7.31 -7.86 12.36
N ALA A 74 -7.27 -8.07 11.03
CA ALA A 74 -6.96 -9.37 10.41
C ALA A 74 -5.45 -9.59 10.26
N LEU A 75 -4.68 -8.55 9.92
CA LEU A 75 -3.24 -8.68 9.67
C LEU A 75 -2.46 -8.62 10.98
N ARG A 76 -2.00 -9.78 11.43
CA ARG A 76 -1.16 -10.00 12.60
C ARG A 76 0.17 -10.58 12.17
N VAL A 77 1.17 -10.59 13.04
CA VAL A 77 2.42 -11.30 12.78
C VAL A 77 2.14 -12.73 12.32
N GLY A 78 2.73 -13.15 11.22
CA GLY A 78 2.51 -14.43 10.55
C GLY A 78 1.35 -14.45 9.54
N SER A 79 0.50 -13.42 9.47
CA SER A 79 -0.58 -13.37 8.46
C SER A 79 -0.01 -13.22 7.05
N GLN A 80 -0.57 -13.98 6.12
CA GLN A 80 -0.28 -13.85 4.70
C GLN A 80 -1.18 -12.78 4.06
N PHE A 81 -0.62 -11.97 3.20
CA PHE A 81 -1.35 -10.93 2.45
C PHE A 81 -0.65 -10.62 1.14
N ALA A 82 -1.35 -9.94 0.26
CA ALA A 82 -0.74 -9.39 -0.95
C ALA A 82 -0.91 -7.87 -1.01
N VAL A 83 0.04 -7.21 -1.65
CA VAL A 83 -0.07 -5.81 -2.07
C VAL A 83 -0.16 -5.77 -3.58
N ASN A 84 -1.24 -5.21 -4.09
CA ASN A 84 -1.54 -5.10 -5.52
C ASN A 84 -1.40 -3.63 -5.91
N VAL A 85 -0.38 -3.30 -6.70
CA VAL A 85 -0.14 -1.94 -7.22
C VAL A 85 -1.07 -1.72 -8.41
N LEU A 86 -2.01 -0.79 -8.26
CA LEU A 86 -3.02 -0.53 -9.28
C LEU A 86 -2.44 0.26 -10.44
N HIS A 87 -2.87 -0.08 -11.65
CA HIS A 87 -2.60 0.71 -12.85
C HIS A 87 -3.71 1.76 -13.09
N HIS A 88 -3.46 2.73 -13.94
CA HIS A 88 -4.34 3.88 -14.19
C HIS A 88 -5.79 3.52 -14.56
N GLY A 89 -6.03 2.37 -15.21
CA GLY A 89 -7.37 1.89 -15.57
C GLY A 89 -8.14 1.22 -14.41
N GLN A 90 -7.54 1.05 -13.23
CA GLN A 90 -8.15 0.35 -12.09
C GLN A 90 -8.69 1.30 -11.00
N ARG A 91 -9.07 2.52 -11.39
CA ARG A 91 -9.66 3.50 -10.46
C ARG A 91 -10.89 2.95 -9.74
N ASP A 92 -11.76 2.23 -10.45
CA ASP A 92 -13.01 1.72 -9.86
C ASP A 92 -12.73 0.60 -8.84
N LEU A 93 -11.70 -0.22 -9.03
CA LEU A 93 -11.20 -1.15 -8.03
C LEU A 93 -10.68 -0.40 -6.79
N ALA A 94 -9.92 0.70 -6.98
CA ALA A 94 -9.47 1.52 -5.87
C ALA A 94 -10.64 2.07 -5.06
N MET A 95 -11.69 2.56 -5.73
CA MET A 95 -12.90 3.06 -5.08
C MET A 95 -13.67 1.95 -4.36
N TYR A 96 -13.79 0.79 -4.98
CA TYR A 96 -14.46 -0.38 -4.39
C TYR A 96 -13.84 -0.76 -3.04
N PHE A 97 -12.53 -0.97 -3.00
CA PHE A 97 -11.82 -1.34 -1.77
C PHE A 97 -11.59 -0.18 -0.79
N ALA A 98 -11.87 1.06 -1.20
CA ALA A 98 -11.98 2.21 -0.32
C ALA A 98 -13.38 2.35 0.33
N GLY A 99 -14.28 1.37 0.12
CA GLY A 99 -15.65 1.37 0.65
C GLY A 99 -16.62 2.29 -0.13
N ARG A 100 -16.30 2.63 -1.37
CA ARG A 100 -17.09 3.44 -2.29
C ARG A 100 -17.30 2.71 -3.62
N PRO A 101 -18.01 1.56 -3.61
CA PRO A 101 -18.19 0.75 -4.82
C PRO A 101 -18.88 1.57 -5.91
N GLN A 102 -18.39 1.42 -7.13
CA GLN A 102 -19.05 1.95 -8.32
C GLN A 102 -19.97 0.87 -8.89
N PRO A 103 -21.07 1.25 -9.57
CA PRO A 103 -21.88 0.29 -10.31
C PRO A 103 -21.00 -0.54 -11.25
N ASP A 104 -21.29 -1.82 -11.35
CA ASP A 104 -20.64 -2.75 -12.27
C ASP A 104 -19.12 -2.98 -12.07
N THR A 105 -18.54 -2.58 -10.93
CA THR A 105 -17.15 -2.92 -10.63
C THR A 105 -17.00 -4.43 -10.44
N ALA A 106 -16.40 -5.09 -11.42
CA ALA A 106 -16.02 -6.49 -11.32
C ALA A 106 -14.68 -6.62 -10.57
N VAL A 107 -14.63 -7.54 -9.61
CA VAL A 107 -13.40 -7.90 -8.92
C VAL A 107 -12.95 -9.26 -9.40
N GLU A 108 -11.87 -9.30 -10.17
CA GLU A 108 -11.27 -10.54 -10.65
C GLU A 108 -10.14 -10.93 -9.70
N TRP A 109 -10.27 -12.12 -9.12
CA TRP A 109 -9.31 -12.65 -8.17
C TRP A 109 -8.40 -13.68 -8.80
N GLU A 110 -7.13 -13.62 -8.48
CA GLU A 110 -6.14 -14.67 -8.68
C GLU A 110 -5.68 -15.17 -7.31
N VAL A 111 -5.52 -16.49 -7.16
CA VAL A 111 -4.98 -17.08 -5.92
C VAL A 111 -3.59 -17.63 -6.21
N ARG A 112 -2.58 -17.14 -5.48
CA ARG A 112 -1.19 -17.58 -5.60
C ARG A 112 -0.69 -18.04 -4.24
N ALA A 113 -0.27 -19.31 -4.14
CA ALA A 113 0.14 -19.94 -2.89
C ALA A 113 -0.85 -19.69 -1.73
N GLY A 114 -2.17 -19.74 -2.01
CA GLY A 114 -3.23 -19.52 -1.01
C GLY A 114 -3.55 -18.05 -0.68
N VAL A 115 -2.85 -17.09 -1.29
CA VAL A 115 -3.07 -15.66 -1.04
C VAL A 115 -3.84 -15.02 -2.20
N PRO A 116 -4.93 -14.26 -1.93
CA PRO A 116 -5.69 -13.59 -2.97
C PRO A 116 -4.95 -12.38 -3.53
N HIS A 117 -4.91 -12.27 -4.85
CA HIS A 117 -4.40 -11.14 -5.62
C HIS A 117 -5.49 -10.59 -6.54
N LEU A 118 -5.36 -9.35 -6.94
CA LEU A 118 -6.24 -8.76 -7.97
C LEU A 118 -5.61 -8.97 -9.34
N ALA A 119 -6.42 -9.44 -10.31
CA ALA A 119 -5.95 -9.65 -11.65
C ALA A 119 -5.55 -8.33 -12.34
N GLY A 120 -4.57 -8.43 -13.25
CA GLY A 120 -4.18 -7.34 -14.15
C GLY A 120 -3.52 -6.13 -13.50
N CYS A 121 -3.09 -6.19 -12.25
CA CYS A 121 -2.39 -5.07 -11.60
C CYS A 121 -1.00 -4.78 -12.19
N GLY A 122 -0.50 -3.56 -11.97
CA GLY A 122 0.82 -3.14 -12.43
C GLY A 122 1.97 -3.89 -11.74
N ALA A 123 1.79 -4.27 -10.48
CA ALA A 123 2.68 -5.17 -9.76
C ALA A 123 1.96 -5.85 -8.60
N HIS A 124 2.51 -6.98 -8.15
CA HIS A 124 2.03 -7.77 -7.02
C HIS A 124 3.20 -8.13 -6.10
N PHE A 125 2.93 -8.08 -4.80
CA PHE A 125 3.85 -8.56 -3.76
C PHE A 125 3.09 -9.50 -2.84
N ARG A 126 3.49 -10.76 -2.76
CA ARG A 126 2.99 -11.71 -1.76
C ARG A 126 3.89 -11.63 -0.54
N CYS A 127 3.28 -11.41 0.60
CA CYS A 127 3.99 -11.10 1.83
C CYS A 127 3.49 -11.92 3.03
N VAL A 128 4.39 -12.09 4.00
CA VAL A 128 4.05 -12.50 5.37
C VAL A 128 4.30 -11.31 6.29
N ALA A 129 3.33 -10.96 7.13
CA ALA A 129 3.49 -9.91 8.13
C ALA A 129 4.57 -10.32 9.14
N GLN A 130 5.73 -9.69 9.09
CA GLN A 130 6.86 -9.94 9.97
C GLN A 130 6.72 -9.19 11.28
N ASP A 131 6.24 -7.94 11.20
CA ASP A 131 6.03 -7.06 12.35
C ASP A 131 4.76 -6.23 12.20
N VAL A 132 4.12 -5.92 13.35
CA VAL A 132 2.92 -5.08 13.40
C VAL A 132 3.05 -4.11 14.58
N HIS A 133 3.16 -2.82 14.29
CA HIS A 133 3.36 -1.77 15.29
C HIS A 133 2.21 -0.79 15.34
N GLY A 134 1.78 -0.43 16.55
CA GLY A 134 0.81 0.64 16.74
C GLY A 134 1.46 2.02 16.55
N ALA A 135 0.86 2.87 15.72
CA ALA A 135 1.32 4.23 15.43
C ALA A 135 0.13 5.20 15.39
N GLY A 136 -0.17 5.86 16.50
CA GLY A 136 -1.32 6.76 16.61
C GLY A 136 -2.65 6.04 16.34
N ASP A 137 -3.42 6.53 15.38
CA ASP A 137 -4.69 5.96 14.91
C ASP A 137 -4.50 4.89 13.81
N HIS A 138 -3.25 4.50 13.52
CA HIS A 138 -2.88 3.48 12.55
C HIS A 138 -2.09 2.33 13.19
N VAL A 139 -1.95 1.25 12.41
CA VAL A 139 -0.97 0.19 12.61
C VAL A 139 -0.07 0.11 11.38
N LEU A 140 1.23 -0.06 11.62
CA LEU A 140 2.24 -0.28 10.60
C LEU A 140 2.46 -1.79 10.47
N VAL A 141 2.23 -2.33 9.29
CA VAL A 141 2.48 -3.74 8.98
C VAL A 141 3.73 -3.81 8.12
N ILE A 142 4.79 -4.41 8.66
CA ILE A 142 6.01 -4.73 7.92
C ILE A 142 5.87 -6.12 7.35
N GLY A 143 5.90 -6.23 6.02
CA GLY A 143 5.75 -7.48 5.29
C GLY A 143 7.07 -7.96 4.71
N LEU A 144 7.44 -9.21 5.02
CA LEU A 144 8.49 -9.92 4.30
C LEU A 144 7.93 -10.35 2.95
N VAL A 145 8.56 -9.89 1.87
CA VAL A 145 8.17 -10.25 0.51
C VAL A 145 8.73 -11.64 0.17
N GLU A 146 7.84 -12.57 -0.13
CA GLU A 146 8.20 -13.94 -0.53
C GLU A 146 8.16 -14.14 -2.04
N GLU A 147 7.32 -13.33 -2.73
CA GLU A 147 7.16 -13.40 -4.19
C GLU A 147 6.71 -12.03 -4.71
N PHE A 148 7.15 -11.66 -5.89
CA PHE A 148 6.67 -10.46 -6.58
C PHE A 148 6.61 -10.67 -8.09
N GLN A 149 5.76 -9.87 -8.73
CA GLN A 149 5.67 -9.78 -10.18
C GLN A 149 5.35 -8.34 -10.59
N ALA A 150 5.92 -7.87 -11.67
CA ALA A 150 5.60 -6.56 -12.27
C ALA A 150 5.18 -6.74 -13.73
N ALA A 151 4.11 -6.05 -14.13
CA ALA A 151 3.53 -6.10 -15.48
C ALA A 151 3.85 -4.86 -16.32
N GLY A 152 4.49 -3.84 -15.75
CA GLY A 152 4.94 -2.66 -16.48
C GLY A 152 3.83 -1.70 -16.92
N HIS A 153 2.63 -1.78 -16.37
CA HIS A 153 1.54 -0.85 -16.67
C HIS A 153 1.77 0.52 -15.99
N PRO A 154 1.36 1.65 -16.63
CA PRO A 154 1.40 2.96 -15.99
C PRO A 154 0.59 2.98 -14.69
N PRO A 155 1.13 3.51 -13.58
CA PRO A 155 0.49 3.44 -12.28
C PRO A 155 -0.75 4.33 -12.17
N LEU A 156 -1.68 3.95 -11.28
CA LEU A 156 -2.68 4.85 -10.75
C LEU A 156 -2.01 5.70 -9.66
N LEU A 157 -2.15 7.02 -9.76
CA LEU A 157 -1.61 7.96 -8.80
C LEU A 157 -2.71 8.55 -7.90
N PHE A 158 -2.30 8.99 -6.72
CA PHE A 158 -3.15 9.76 -5.82
C PHE A 158 -2.42 11.04 -5.40
N TYR A 159 -3.05 12.19 -5.69
CA TYR A 159 -2.48 13.50 -5.41
C TYR A 159 -3.57 14.48 -5.00
N ARG A 160 -3.37 15.19 -3.88
CA ARG A 160 -4.28 16.21 -3.34
C ARG A 160 -5.75 15.77 -3.25
N GLY A 161 -5.98 14.50 -2.91
CA GLY A 161 -7.32 13.96 -2.74
C GLY A 161 -7.98 13.44 -4.02
N SER A 162 -7.26 13.44 -5.15
CA SER A 162 -7.74 12.98 -6.46
C SER A 162 -6.92 11.83 -7.00
N PHE A 163 -7.56 10.95 -7.76
CA PHE A 163 -6.85 9.98 -8.59
C PHE A 163 -6.33 10.67 -9.85
N GLU A 164 -5.08 10.41 -10.16
CA GLU A 164 -4.36 10.99 -11.28
C GLU A 164 -3.64 9.89 -12.07
N HIS A 165 -3.08 10.24 -13.21
CA HIS A 165 -2.26 9.36 -14.04
C HIS A 165 -1.08 10.14 -14.63
N LEU A 166 -0.06 9.41 -15.09
CA LEU A 166 1.06 10.02 -15.79
C LEU A 166 0.61 10.53 -17.17
N HIS A 167 0.85 11.78 -17.46
CA HIS A 167 0.54 12.39 -18.77
C HIS A 167 1.65 12.14 -19.80
N THR A 168 2.82 11.70 -19.35
CA THR A 168 3.95 11.40 -20.25
C THR A 168 4.00 9.89 -20.50
N PRO A 169 4.24 9.45 -21.75
CA PRO A 169 4.45 8.06 -22.04
C PRO A 169 5.59 7.48 -21.16
N VAL A 170 5.30 6.40 -20.43
CA VAL A 170 6.33 5.68 -19.72
C VAL A 170 7.16 4.95 -20.77
N VAL A 171 8.37 5.43 -21.04
CA VAL A 171 9.33 4.69 -21.84
C VAL A 171 9.89 3.60 -20.93
N PRO A 172 9.76 2.32 -21.28
CA PRO A 172 10.39 1.24 -20.52
C PRO A 172 11.90 1.46 -20.50
N GLN A 173 12.44 1.73 -19.32
CA GLN A 173 13.89 1.75 -19.13
C GLN A 173 14.35 0.35 -18.67
N PRO A 174 15.47 -0.16 -19.18
CA PRO A 174 16.02 -1.40 -18.65
C PRO A 174 16.32 -1.22 -17.17
N ALA A 175 15.91 -2.19 -16.35
CA ALA A 175 16.05 -2.12 -14.89
C ALA A 175 17.49 -1.83 -14.43
N SER A 176 18.50 -2.22 -15.23
CA SER A 176 19.91 -1.95 -14.97
C SER A 176 20.31 -0.47 -15.02
N GLU A 177 19.53 0.38 -15.68
CA GLU A 177 19.86 1.82 -15.80
C GLU A 177 19.20 2.66 -14.69
N ILE A 178 18.06 2.21 -14.16
CA ILE A 178 17.29 2.99 -13.17
C ILE A 178 17.98 2.99 -11.80
N PHE A 179 18.62 1.87 -11.42
CA PHE A 179 19.14 1.65 -10.08
C PHE A 179 20.61 2.04 -9.88
N THR A 180 21.35 2.30 -10.96
CA THR A 180 22.76 2.72 -10.88
C THR A 180 22.91 4.21 -10.59
N ASP A 181 21.96 5.04 -11.03
CA ASP A 181 22.07 6.51 -10.91
C ASP A 181 21.59 7.04 -9.53
N PHE A 182 20.77 6.27 -8.82
CA PHE A 182 20.19 6.69 -7.55
C PHE A 182 20.19 5.53 -6.52
N PRO A 183 21.33 5.05 -6.07
CA PRO A 183 21.40 3.90 -5.16
C PRO A 183 20.77 4.16 -3.79
N GLU A 184 20.60 5.43 -3.41
CA GLU A 184 20.02 5.81 -2.11
C GLU A 184 18.49 5.92 -2.11
N LEU A 185 17.84 5.74 -3.26
CA LEU A 185 16.37 5.74 -3.34
C LEU A 185 15.73 4.40 -2.98
N TRP A 186 16.57 3.39 -2.64
CA TRP A 186 16.15 2.01 -2.36
C TRP A 186 16.84 1.43 -1.14
#